data_5b4f738eb2efe00ea9f29fff06c66cfc
#
_entry.id   5b4f738eb2efe00ea9f29fff06c66cfc
#
_cell.length_a   1.000
_cell.length_b   1.000
_cell.length_c   1.000
_cell.angle_alpha   90.00
_cell.angle_beta   90.00
_cell.angle_gamma   90.00
#
_symmetry.space_group_name_H-M   'P 1'
#
loop_
_entity.id
_entity.type
_entity.pdbx_description
1 polymer ?
#
loop_
_entity_poly.entity_id
_entity_poly.type
_entity_poly.pdbx_seq_one_letter_code
_entity_poly.pdbx_strand_id
1 'polypeptide(L)'
;MATTPAAQTRDKAAEASLRSGSWLMGIAAVGFIGYAVIFLLRNFTGSFLELGIGRNEVPVGKDAIQAFNPALLHYVSHLHIALSGFIAATGLAVLFLVAYGVRRGELWAWVGAVAAPVLGLAVALPAHYPYHFDTVGHLGLIYLVTVIFIAGALLALRGIITQRRG
;
A
#
# COMPACT_ATOMS: atom_id res chain seq x y z
N MET A 1 -28.07 20.61 27.34
CA MET A 1 -28.90 20.57 26.12
C MET A 1 -29.00 19.12 25.68
N ALA A 2 -30.20 18.54 25.61
CA ALA A 2 -30.37 17.15 25.15
C ALA A 2 -30.24 17.10 23.62
N THR A 3 -29.38 16.23 23.10
CA THR A 3 -29.24 15.99 21.65
C THR A 3 -30.51 15.32 21.11
N THR A 4 -30.94 15.70 19.91
CA THR A 4 -32.11 15.08 19.27
C THR A 4 -31.79 13.63 18.87
N PRO A 5 -32.77 12.71 18.82
CA PRO A 5 -32.55 11.32 18.39
C PRO A 5 -31.89 11.21 16.99
N ALA A 6 -32.23 12.14 16.08
CA ALA A 6 -31.63 12.20 14.75
C ALA A 6 -30.12 12.54 14.79
N ALA A 7 -29.71 13.47 15.66
CA ALA A 7 -28.30 13.82 15.85
C ALA A 7 -27.52 12.62 16.42
N GLN A 8 -28.05 11.94 17.42
CA GLN A 8 -27.40 10.73 17.99
C GLN A 8 -27.22 9.62 16.96
N THR A 9 -28.20 9.40 16.08
CA THR A 9 -28.10 8.39 15.02
C THR A 9 -27.02 8.75 14.00
N ARG A 10 -26.92 10.04 13.64
CA ARG A 10 -25.88 10.54 12.73
C ARG A 10 -24.48 10.37 13.31
N ASP A 11 -24.30 10.68 14.59
CA ASP A 11 -23.00 10.59 15.27
C ASP A 11 -22.53 9.14 15.38
N LYS A 12 -23.41 8.20 15.72
CA LYS A 12 -23.11 6.76 15.71
C LYS A 12 -22.71 6.25 14.32
N ALA A 13 -23.40 6.71 13.27
CA ALA A 13 -23.07 6.34 11.89
C ALA A 13 -21.71 6.90 11.46
N ALA A 14 -21.37 8.13 11.86
CA ALA A 14 -20.08 8.73 11.60
C ALA A 14 -18.94 7.99 12.30
N GLU A 15 -19.13 7.64 13.56
CA GLU A 15 -18.17 6.87 14.35
C GLU A 15 -17.95 5.47 13.76
N ALA A 16 -19.03 4.78 13.39
CA ALA A 16 -18.94 3.47 12.73
C ALA A 16 -18.19 3.54 11.40
N SER A 17 -18.47 4.57 10.59
CA SER A 17 -17.78 4.81 9.31
C SER A 17 -16.29 5.07 9.51
N LEU A 18 -15.92 5.93 10.47
CA LEU A 18 -14.53 6.22 10.82
C LEU A 18 -13.79 4.96 11.29
N ARG A 19 -14.42 4.20 12.19
CA ARG A 19 -13.83 2.96 12.72
C ARG A 19 -13.60 1.93 11.62
N SER A 20 -14.62 1.64 10.79
CA SER A 20 -14.50 0.66 9.71
C SER A 20 -13.48 1.11 8.66
N GLY A 21 -13.49 2.40 8.29
CA GLY A 21 -12.52 2.97 7.38
C GLY A 21 -11.08 2.85 7.89
N SER A 22 -10.84 3.18 9.16
CA SER A 22 -9.52 3.04 9.78
C SER A 22 -9.06 1.58 9.82
N TRP A 23 -9.93 0.63 10.08
CA TRP A 23 -9.58 -0.79 10.05
C TRP A 23 -9.17 -1.25 8.65
N LEU A 24 -9.92 -0.89 7.60
CA LEU A 24 -9.58 -1.24 6.23
C LEU A 24 -8.24 -0.61 5.80
N MET A 25 -8.02 0.66 6.12
CA MET A 25 -6.71 1.31 5.87
C MET A 25 -5.57 0.60 6.61
N GLY A 26 -5.79 0.20 7.86
CA GLY A 26 -4.81 -0.55 8.65
C GLY A 26 -4.49 -1.92 8.04
N ILE A 27 -5.51 -2.69 7.63
CA ILE A 27 -5.35 -3.97 6.95
C ILE A 27 -4.55 -3.80 5.65
N ALA A 28 -4.88 -2.78 4.86
CA ALA A 28 -4.15 -2.49 3.64
C ALA A 28 -2.68 -2.10 3.92
N ALA A 29 -2.41 -1.30 4.97
CA ALA A 29 -1.06 -0.95 5.38
C ALA A 29 -0.23 -2.19 5.77
N VAL A 30 -0.83 -3.14 6.50
CA VAL A 30 -0.20 -4.44 6.80
C VAL A 30 0.02 -5.24 5.51
N GLY A 31 -0.91 -5.18 4.56
CA GLY A 31 -0.77 -5.78 3.23
C GLY A 31 0.44 -5.23 2.46
N PHE A 32 0.68 -3.93 2.48
CA PHE A 32 1.88 -3.31 1.88
C PHE A 32 3.16 -3.79 2.56
N ILE A 33 3.18 -3.88 3.89
CA ILE A 33 4.34 -4.41 4.64
C ILE A 33 4.58 -5.88 4.24
N GLY A 34 3.52 -6.68 4.19
CA GLY A 34 3.60 -8.08 3.78
C GLY A 34 4.13 -8.24 2.35
N TYR A 35 3.65 -7.40 1.42
CA TYR A 35 4.18 -7.37 0.05
C TYR A 35 5.68 -7.04 0.04
N ALA A 36 6.11 -6.03 0.79
CA ALA A 36 7.53 -5.67 0.88
C ALA A 36 8.40 -6.81 1.42
N VAL A 37 7.91 -7.57 2.40
CA VAL A 37 8.60 -8.75 2.94
C VAL A 37 8.72 -9.83 1.88
N ILE A 38 7.63 -10.14 1.16
CA ILE A 38 7.66 -11.13 0.06
C ILE A 38 8.66 -10.68 -1.02
N PHE A 39 8.61 -9.41 -1.40
CA PHE A 39 9.48 -8.80 -2.39
C PHE A 39 10.97 -8.93 -1.97
N LEU A 40 11.28 -8.62 -0.71
CA LEU A 40 12.63 -8.79 -0.13
C LEU A 40 13.08 -10.25 -0.16
N LEU A 41 12.25 -11.18 0.30
CA LEU A 41 12.60 -12.60 0.35
C LEU A 41 12.83 -13.17 -1.05
N ARG A 42 12.03 -12.77 -2.04
CA ARG A 42 12.19 -13.18 -3.44
C ARG A 42 13.54 -12.77 -4.02
N ASN A 43 14.11 -11.66 -3.57
CA ASN A 43 15.46 -11.25 -3.98
C ASN A 43 16.52 -12.31 -3.65
N PHE A 44 16.34 -13.09 -2.60
CA PHE A 44 17.32 -14.12 -2.17
C PHE A 44 16.93 -15.53 -2.61
N THR A 45 15.65 -15.85 -2.74
CA THR A 45 15.16 -17.21 -2.89
C THR A 45 14.66 -17.56 -4.30
N GLY A 46 14.29 -16.57 -5.12
CA GLY A 46 13.74 -16.78 -6.45
C GLY A 46 14.78 -16.73 -7.57
N SER A 47 14.50 -17.37 -8.69
CA SER A 47 15.27 -17.20 -9.95
C SER A 47 15.07 -15.83 -10.58
N PHE A 48 13.94 -15.15 -10.27
CA PHE A 48 13.63 -13.77 -10.63
C PHE A 48 13.51 -12.91 -9.37
N LEU A 49 13.80 -11.63 -9.49
CA LEU A 49 13.79 -10.70 -8.37
C LEU A 49 12.36 -10.40 -7.90
N GLU A 50 11.42 -10.26 -8.82
CA GLU A 50 10.06 -9.79 -8.53
C GLU A 50 9.02 -10.92 -8.52
N LEU A 51 7.95 -10.70 -7.74
CA LEU A 51 6.81 -11.61 -7.70
C LEU A 51 6.04 -11.55 -9.02
N GLY A 52 5.73 -12.71 -9.60
CA GLY A 52 4.92 -12.80 -10.82
C GLY A 52 5.61 -12.36 -12.10
N ILE A 53 6.91 -12.03 -12.05
CA ILE A 53 7.76 -11.82 -13.23
C ILE A 53 8.56 -13.09 -13.46
N GLY A 54 8.45 -13.65 -14.65
CA GLY A 54 9.06 -14.89 -15.06
C GLY A 54 9.79 -14.78 -16.41
N ARG A 55 10.15 -15.96 -16.95
CA ARG A 55 10.86 -16.02 -18.25
C ARG A 55 10.03 -15.56 -19.45
N ASN A 56 8.70 -15.50 -19.29
CA ASN A 56 7.82 -14.97 -20.34
C ASN A 56 7.96 -13.45 -20.49
N GLU A 57 8.15 -12.76 -19.37
CA GLU A 57 8.29 -11.30 -19.33
C GLU A 57 9.76 -10.90 -19.46
N VAL A 58 10.66 -11.66 -18.81
CA VAL A 58 12.11 -11.43 -18.84
C VAL A 58 12.81 -12.75 -19.20
N PRO A 59 13.26 -12.93 -20.43
CA PRO A 59 13.85 -14.19 -20.89
C PRO A 59 15.20 -14.52 -20.23
N VAL A 60 15.79 -13.58 -19.50
CA VAL A 60 17.08 -13.72 -18.81
C VAL A 60 16.87 -13.79 -17.31
N GLY A 61 17.27 -14.91 -16.68
CA GLY A 61 17.21 -15.08 -15.22
C GLY A 61 18.46 -14.57 -14.51
N LYS A 62 18.45 -14.63 -13.18
CA LYS A 62 19.59 -14.26 -12.32
C LYS A 62 20.90 -14.97 -12.70
N ASP A 63 20.81 -16.24 -13.06
CA ASP A 63 21.98 -17.06 -13.42
C ASP A 63 22.72 -16.50 -14.66
N ALA A 64 21.95 -16.09 -15.67
CA ALA A 64 22.51 -15.50 -16.86
C ALA A 64 23.06 -14.09 -16.61
N ILE A 65 22.40 -13.29 -15.76
CA ILE A 65 22.91 -11.97 -15.33
C ILE A 65 24.20 -12.15 -14.54
N GLN A 66 24.24 -13.14 -13.62
CA GLN A 66 25.43 -13.47 -12.83
C GLN A 66 26.61 -13.89 -13.73
N ALA A 67 26.35 -14.72 -14.74
CA ALA A 67 27.36 -15.16 -15.69
C ALA A 67 27.84 -14.05 -16.60
N PHE A 68 26.96 -13.13 -17.00
CA PHE A 68 27.29 -11.97 -17.83
C PHE A 68 28.09 -10.92 -17.07
N ASN A 69 27.61 -10.49 -15.91
CA ASN A 69 28.25 -9.50 -15.06
C ASN A 69 27.73 -9.58 -13.61
N PRO A 70 28.51 -10.13 -12.67
CA PRO A 70 28.13 -10.22 -11.28
C PRO A 70 27.84 -8.86 -10.62
N ALA A 71 28.56 -7.79 -11.01
CA ALA A 71 28.34 -6.46 -10.47
C ALA A 71 26.97 -5.88 -10.87
N LEU A 72 26.49 -6.21 -12.08
CA LEU A 72 25.15 -5.82 -12.52
C LEU A 72 24.08 -6.51 -11.69
N LEU A 73 24.23 -7.81 -11.40
CA LEU A 73 23.29 -8.52 -10.53
C LEU A 73 23.29 -7.92 -9.12
N HIS A 74 24.44 -7.60 -8.56
CA HIS A 74 24.55 -6.95 -7.24
C HIS A 74 23.87 -5.59 -7.23
N TYR A 75 24.03 -4.79 -8.29
CA TYR A 75 23.40 -3.48 -8.43
C TYR A 75 21.86 -3.60 -8.47
N VAL A 76 21.32 -4.49 -9.31
CA VAL A 76 19.88 -4.73 -9.41
C VAL A 76 19.33 -5.22 -8.07
N SER A 77 20.03 -6.17 -7.42
CA SER A 77 19.66 -6.69 -6.10
C SER A 77 19.65 -5.60 -5.04
N HIS A 78 20.65 -4.69 -5.04
CA HIS A 78 20.72 -3.55 -4.15
C HIS A 78 19.48 -2.63 -4.29
N LEU A 79 19.12 -2.28 -5.52
CA LEU A 79 17.93 -1.46 -5.79
C LEU A 79 16.67 -2.16 -5.31
N HIS A 80 16.56 -3.46 -5.51
CA HIS A 80 15.42 -4.27 -5.08
C HIS A 80 15.27 -4.31 -3.56
N ILE A 81 16.38 -4.50 -2.84
CA ILE A 81 16.40 -4.46 -1.36
C ILE A 81 16.00 -3.07 -0.86
N ALA A 82 16.56 -2.00 -1.44
CA ALA A 82 16.24 -0.64 -1.07
C ALA A 82 14.74 -0.33 -1.28
N LEU A 83 14.19 -0.72 -2.45
CA LEU A 83 12.77 -0.55 -2.76
C LEU A 83 11.88 -1.30 -1.77
N SER A 84 12.24 -2.54 -1.42
CA SER A 84 11.53 -3.31 -0.38
C SER A 84 11.46 -2.55 0.94
N GLY A 85 12.57 -1.94 1.36
CA GLY A 85 12.65 -1.12 2.55
C GLY A 85 11.73 0.10 2.50
N PHE A 86 11.70 0.81 1.37
CA PHE A 86 10.81 1.98 1.19
C PHE A 86 9.32 1.61 1.18
N ILE A 87 8.95 0.49 0.56
CA ILE A 87 7.57 0.01 0.59
C ILE A 87 7.15 -0.35 2.03
N ALA A 88 8.02 -1.07 2.77
CA ALA A 88 7.77 -1.41 4.17
C ALA A 88 7.65 -0.17 5.05
N ALA A 89 8.56 0.80 4.90
CA ALA A 89 8.54 2.06 5.64
C ALA A 89 7.28 2.87 5.36
N THR A 90 6.83 2.94 4.10
CA THR A 90 5.56 3.57 3.72
C THR A 90 4.38 2.89 4.40
N GLY A 91 4.29 1.55 4.32
CA GLY A 91 3.25 0.79 5.00
C GLY A 91 3.23 1.02 6.51
N LEU A 92 4.40 1.05 7.14
CA LEU A 92 4.53 1.31 8.58
C LEU A 92 4.09 2.74 8.94
N ALA A 93 4.51 3.75 8.19
CA ALA A 93 4.10 5.14 8.39
C ALA A 93 2.57 5.29 8.27
N VAL A 94 1.97 4.70 7.23
CA VAL A 94 0.50 4.68 7.06
C VAL A 94 -0.17 4.00 8.26
N LEU A 95 0.35 2.86 8.73
CA LEU A 95 -0.20 2.15 9.87
C LEU A 95 -0.21 3.02 11.13
N PHE A 96 0.88 3.74 11.43
CA PHE A 96 0.96 4.67 12.56
C PHE A 96 0.00 5.86 12.39
N LEU A 97 -0.05 6.47 11.21
CA LEU A 97 -0.99 7.57 10.94
C LEU A 97 -2.44 7.12 11.14
N VAL A 98 -2.78 5.91 10.69
CA VAL A 98 -4.11 5.33 10.88
C VAL A 98 -4.39 5.05 12.35
N ALA A 99 -3.47 4.40 13.05
CA ALA A 99 -3.66 3.97 14.44
C ALA A 99 -3.79 5.16 15.42
N TYR A 100 -3.01 6.21 15.21
CA TYR A 100 -2.89 7.31 16.17
C TYR A 100 -3.56 8.61 15.72
N GLY A 101 -3.82 8.79 14.42
CA GLY A 101 -4.42 9.99 13.88
C GLY A 101 -5.79 9.77 13.25
N VAL A 102 -5.87 8.96 12.17
CA VAL A 102 -7.14 8.77 11.44
C VAL A 102 -8.24 8.23 12.34
N ARG A 103 -7.95 7.26 13.22
CA ARG A 103 -8.91 6.71 14.19
C ARG A 103 -9.46 7.75 15.18
N ARG A 104 -8.75 8.86 15.36
CA ARG A 104 -9.17 10.00 16.21
C ARG A 104 -9.91 11.08 15.42
N GLY A 105 -10.14 10.88 14.12
CA GLY A 105 -10.79 11.86 13.27
C GLY A 105 -9.87 13.00 12.79
N GLU A 106 -8.55 12.83 12.89
CA GLU A 106 -7.57 13.84 12.50
C GLU A 106 -7.39 13.88 10.98
N LEU A 107 -7.87 14.96 10.34
CA LEU A 107 -7.81 15.12 8.89
C LEU A 107 -6.36 15.16 8.36
N TRP A 108 -5.45 15.82 9.08
CA TRP A 108 -4.05 15.88 8.68
C TRP A 108 -3.42 14.49 8.59
N ALA A 109 -3.75 13.59 9.53
CA ALA A 109 -3.27 12.22 9.50
C ALA A 109 -3.87 11.42 8.35
N TRP A 110 -5.15 11.66 8.03
CA TRP A 110 -5.79 11.07 6.86
C TRP A 110 -5.10 11.52 5.57
N VAL A 111 -4.84 12.83 5.42
CA VAL A 111 -4.13 13.38 4.25
C VAL A 111 -2.75 12.74 4.11
N GLY A 112 -1.96 12.66 5.19
CA GLY A 112 -0.64 12.03 5.16
C GLY A 112 -0.69 10.55 4.82
N ALA A 113 -1.65 9.80 5.42
CA ALA A 113 -1.85 8.38 5.16
C ALA A 113 -2.24 8.08 3.72
N VAL A 114 -2.97 8.99 3.06
CA VAL A 114 -3.39 8.83 1.66
C VAL A 114 -2.31 9.31 0.68
N ALA A 115 -1.70 10.46 0.96
CA ALA A 115 -0.74 11.07 0.05
C ALA A 115 0.49 10.20 -0.22
N ALA A 116 1.02 9.53 0.82
CA ALA A 116 2.23 8.73 0.69
C ALA A 116 2.07 7.53 -0.29
N PRO A 117 1.08 6.63 -0.13
CA PRO A 117 0.90 5.53 -1.07
C PRO A 117 0.41 5.98 -2.44
N VAL A 118 -0.41 7.05 -2.52
CA VAL A 118 -0.85 7.60 -3.81
C VAL A 118 0.32 8.10 -4.63
N LEU A 119 1.25 8.85 -4.03
CA LEU A 119 2.45 9.31 -4.71
C LEU A 119 3.31 8.12 -5.19
N GLY A 120 3.54 7.14 -4.32
CA GLY A 120 4.31 5.95 -4.67
C GLY A 120 3.71 5.17 -5.85
N LEU A 121 2.41 4.90 -5.79
CA LEU A 121 1.70 4.18 -6.86
C LEU A 121 1.61 4.99 -8.17
N ALA A 122 1.39 6.31 -8.09
CA ALA A 122 1.34 7.17 -9.27
C ALA A 122 2.65 7.20 -10.05
N VAL A 123 3.78 7.02 -9.38
CA VAL A 123 5.10 6.92 -10.02
C VAL A 123 5.38 5.50 -10.48
N ALA A 124 5.11 4.50 -9.63
CA ALA A 124 5.50 3.12 -9.90
C ALA A 124 4.61 2.43 -10.95
N LEU A 125 3.26 2.54 -10.84
CA LEU A 125 2.35 1.79 -11.70
C LEU A 125 2.52 2.09 -13.20
N PRO A 126 2.65 3.35 -13.65
CA PRO A 126 2.81 3.64 -15.07
C PRO A 126 4.03 2.99 -15.71
N ALA A 127 5.09 2.74 -14.93
CA ALA A 127 6.31 2.11 -15.43
C ALA A 127 6.14 0.63 -15.83
N HIS A 128 5.08 -0.05 -15.36
CA HIS A 128 4.86 -1.47 -15.65
C HIS A 128 4.29 -1.71 -17.06
N TYR A 129 3.45 -0.80 -17.56
CA TYR A 129 2.71 -0.99 -18.81
C TYR A 129 3.59 -1.02 -20.06
N PRO A 130 4.58 -0.14 -20.24
CA PRO A 130 5.44 -0.15 -21.44
C PRO A 130 6.25 -1.43 -21.61
N TYR A 131 6.48 -2.17 -20.53
CA TYR A 131 7.32 -3.37 -20.51
C TYR A 131 6.52 -4.67 -20.31
N HIS A 132 5.18 -4.58 -20.35
CA HIS A 132 4.28 -5.72 -20.14
C HIS A 132 4.44 -6.42 -18.78
N PHE A 133 4.81 -5.66 -17.73
CA PHE A 133 4.90 -6.15 -16.36
C PHE A 133 3.57 -6.02 -15.60
N ASP A 134 2.51 -5.63 -16.28
CA ASP A 134 1.15 -5.45 -15.73
C ASP A 134 0.37 -6.76 -15.58
N THR A 135 1.07 -7.87 -15.38
CA THR A 135 0.45 -9.18 -15.21
C THR A 135 -0.30 -9.27 -13.87
N VAL A 136 -1.37 -10.09 -13.84
CA VAL A 136 -2.12 -10.35 -12.60
C VAL A 136 -1.23 -10.98 -11.51
N GLY A 137 -0.26 -11.82 -11.92
CA GLY A 137 0.71 -12.42 -11.01
C GLY A 137 1.61 -11.40 -10.32
N HIS A 138 1.92 -10.30 -11.01
CA HIS A 138 2.79 -9.24 -10.49
C HIS A 138 2.00 -8.16 -9.74
N LEU A 139 0.98 -7.57 -10.37
CA LEU A 139 0.25 -6.43 -9.82
C LEU A 139 -1.03 -6.80 -9.07
N GLY A 140 -1.54 -8.05 -9.18
CA GLY A 140 -2.84 -8.42 -8.62
C GLY A 140 -2.95 -8.18 -7.11
N LEU A 141 -1.90 -8.51 -6.35
CA LEU A 141 -1.88 -8.26 -4.90
C LEU A 141 -1.86 -6.77 -4.57
N ILE A 142 -1.11 -5.98 -5.35
CA ILE A 142 -1.05 -4.50 -5.20
C ILE A 142 -2.42 -3.90 -5.48
N TYR A 143 -3.09 -4.30 -6.54
CA TYR A 143 -4.44 -3.83 -6.86
C TYR A 143 -5.46 -4.18 -5.78
N LEU A 144 -5.43 -5.42 -5.27
CA LEU A 144 -6.32 -5.84 -4.18
C LEU A 144 -6.14 -4.96 -2.93
N VAL A 145 -4.90 -4.80 -2.49
CA VAL A 145 -4.57 -3.99 -1.32
C VAL A 145 -4.95 -2.51 -1.54
N THR A 146 -4.74 -1.99 -2.75
CA THR A 146 -5.10 -0.62 -3.12
C THR A 146 -6.62 -0.41 -3.09
N VAL A 147 -7.42 -1.35 -3.59
CA VAL A 147 -8.89 -1.26 -3.53
C VAL A 147 -9.39 -1.26 -2.09
N ILE A 148 -8.85 -2.13 -1.24
CA ILE A 148 -9.17 -2.16 0.21
C ILE A 148 -8.80 -0.83 0.86
N PHE A 149 -7.62 -0.28 0.52
CA PHE A 149 -7.16 1.00 1.04
C PHE A 149 -8.08 2.16 0.63
N ILE A 150 -8.45 2.25 -0.65
CA ILE A 150 -9.35 3.29 -1.17
C ILE A 150 -10.71 3.23 -0.47
N ALA A 151 -11.30 2.04 -0.36
CA ALA A 151 -12.57 1.86 0.35
C ALA A 151 -12.45 2.33 1.81
N GLY A 152 -11.37 1.97 2.49
CA GLY A 152 -11.08 2.41 3.85
C GLY A 152 -10.92 3.93 3.96
N ALA A 153 -10.15 4.54 3.05
CA ALA A 153 -9.91 5.98 3.03
C ALA A 153 -11.20 6.79 2.81
N LEU A 154 -12.08 6.35 1.91
CA LEU A 154 -13.36 7.00 1.66
C LEU A 154 -14.29 6.91 2.87
N LEU A 155 -14.38 5.74 3.50
CA LEU A 155 -15.17 5.55 4.72
C LEU A 155 -14.65 6.40 5.88
N ALA A 156 -13.33 6.42 6.10
CA ALA A 156 -12.71 7.22 7.14
C ALA A 156 -12.95 8.72 6.91
N LEU A 157 -12.78 9.20 5.68
CA LEU A 157 -13.02 10.59 5.31
C LEU A 157 -14.48 10.99 5.58
N ARG A 158 -15.43 10.13 5.16
CA ARG A 158 -16.86 10.37 5.44
C ARG A 158 -17.11 10.53 6.94
N GLY A 159 -16.54 9.65 7.78
CA GLY A 159 -16.64 9.73 9.22
C GLY A 159 -16.09 11.04 9.78
N ILE A 160 -14.87 11.43 9.36
CA ILE A 160 -14.21 12.67 9.77
C ILE A 160 -15.04 13.91 9.41
N ILE A 161 -15.54 14.00 8.17
CA ILE A 161 -16.32 15.15 7.72
C ILE A 161 -17.65 15.25 8.47
N THR A 162 -18.32 14.11 8.71
CA THR A 162 -19.60 14.10 9.41
C THR A 162 -19.45 14.55 10.86
N GLN A 163 -18.40 14.11 11.56
CA GLN A 163 -18.09 14.55 12.92
C GLN A 163 -17.78 16.04 13.03
N ARG A 164 -17.13 16.64 12.02
CA ARG A 164 -16.78 18.07 12.01
C ARG A 164 -17.97 19.01 11.73
N ARG A 165 -19.07 18.47 11.19
CA ARG A 165 -20.28 19.23 10.84
C ARG A 165 -21.37 19.17 11.91
N GLY A 166 -21.18 18.42 12.96
CA GLY A 166 -22.08 18.28 14.12
C GLY A 166 -21.61 19.04 15.31
#